data_a4846f6c0df443e360bf7fa0d407924c
#
_entry.id   a4846f6c0df443e360bf7fa0d407924c
#
_cell.length_a   1.000
_cell.length_b   1.000
_cell.length_c   1.000
_cell.angle_alpha   90.00
_cell.angle_beta   90.00
_cell.angle_gamma   90.00
#
_symmetry.space_group_name_H-M   'P 1'
#
loop_
_entity.id
_entity.type
_entity.pdbx_description
1 polymer ?
#
loop_
_entity_poly.entity_id
_entity_poly.type
_entity_poly.pdbx_seq_one_letter_code
_entity_poly.pdbx_strand_id
1 'polypeptide(L)'
;MAVLYKLALSPSTAGDALALLHELQVHQVEVDMQHEELRHSRADLENHLARQTNLVEGAPAAFLVIDETTVVCEINRAGVRLLGAAGHGVLGQSLASFLTAASNAQLQSMLAQARAGAAPKTCELHFLPQGGVSRTLLCTADKEVSSGRFILVLLAPAASG
;
A
#
# COMPACT_ATOMS: atom_id res chain seq x y z
N MET A 1 23.69 53.80 -1.49
CA MET A 1 22.35 54.13 -2.00
C MET A 1 22.39 55.06 -3.21
N ALA A 2 23.19 56.10 -3.25
CA ALA A 2 23.24 57.06 -4.37
C ALA A 2 23.81 56.47 -5.69
N VAL A 3 24.65 55.43 -5.66
CA VAL A 3 25.24 54.80 -6.86
C VAL A 3 24.22 53.89 -7.58
N LEU A 4 23.38 53.22 -6.84
CA LEU A 4 22.30 52.39 -7.41
C LEU A 4 21.22 53.23 -8.09
N TYR A 5 20.94 54.43 -7.55
CA TYR A 5 19.98 55.36 -8.13
C TYR A 5 20.48 55.99 -9.44
N LYS A 6 21.80 56.23 -9.57
CA LYS A 6 22.41 56.74 -10.80
C LYS A 6 22.49 55.72 -11.94
N LEU A 7 22.66 54.46 -11.61
CA LEU A 7 22.63 53.35 -12.58
C LEU A 7 21.22 53.09 -13.17
N ALA A 8 20.18 53.36 -12.39
CA ALA A 8 18.80 53.23 -12.82
C ALA A 8 18.29 54.35 -13.75
N LEU A 9 19.05 55.43 -13.91
CA LEU A 9 18.65 56.59 -14.68
C LEU A 9 19.28 56.67 -16.08
N SER A 10 20.14 55.73 -16.48
CA SER A 10 20.60 55.65 -17.87
C SER A 10 19.60 54.84 -18.74
N PRO A 11 19.26 55.32 -19.94
CA PRO A 11 18.22 54.70 -20.78
C PRO A 11 18.50 53.24 -21.12
N SER A 12 19.76 52.83 -21.24
CA SER A 12 20.16 51.44 -21.48
C SER A 12 19.96 50.55 -20.24
N THR A 13 20.28 51.07 -19.06
CA THR A 13 20.15 50.33 -17.78
C THR A 13 18.69 50.23 -17.35
N ALA A 14 17.84 51.20 -17.68
CA ALA A 14 16.40 51.15 -17.45
C ALA A 14 15.73 50.10 -18.36
N GLY A 15 16.15 49.99 -19.62
CA GLY A 15 15.69 48.98 -20.54
C GLY A 15 16.06 47.55 -20.09
N ASP A 16 17.30 47.38 -19.64
CA ASP A 16 17.81 46.09 -19.11
C ASP A 16 17.10 45.72 -17.81
N ALA A 17 16.82 46.67 -16.93
CA ALA A 17 16.07 46.42 -15.69
C ALA A 17 14.61 46.02 -15.97
N LEU A 18 13.96 46.65 -16.95
CA LEU A 18 12.59 46.30 -17.37
C LEU A 18 12.55 44.90 -17.98
N ALA A 19 13.56 44.54 -18.82
CA ALA A 19 13.67 43.20 -19.38
C ALA A 19 13.84 42.14 -18.29
N LEU A 20 14.69 42.38 -17.29
CA LEU A 20 14.88 41.48 -16.15
C LEU A 20 13.61 41.34 -15.29
N LEU A 21 12.89 42.45 -15.07
CA LEU A 21 11.62 42.41 -14.34
C LEU A 21 10.57 41.60 -15.09
N HIS A 22 10.52 41.72 -16.40
CA HIS A 22 9.61 40.94 -17.23
C HIS A 22 9.97 39.45 -17.19
N GLU A 23 11.25 39.13 -17.30
CA GLU A 23 11.75 37.76 -17.20
C GLU A 23 11.46 37.17 -15.83
N LEU A 24 11.65 37.90 -14.75
CA LEU A 24 11.27 37.50 -13.39
C LEU A 24 9.77 37.23 -13.25
N GLN A 25 8.92 38.09 -13.84
CA GLN A 25 7.47 37.89 -13.82
C GLN A 25 7.05 36.65 -14.58
N VAL A 26 7.63 36.40 -15.74
CA VAL A 26 7.37 35.18 -16.51
C VAL A 26 7.80 33.96 -15.71
N HIS A 27 8.98 34.01 -15.11
CA HIS A 27 9.49 32.91 -14.27
C HIS A 27 8.63 32.66 -13.03
N GLN A 28 8.12 33.75 -12.41
CA GLN A 28 7.19 33.64 -11.27
C GLN A 28 5.91 32.91 -11.67
N VAL A 29 5.33 33.24 -12.80
CA VAL A 29 4.11 32.57 -13.34
C VAL A 29 4.40 31.11 -13.64
N GLU A 30 5.55 30.82 -14.21
CA GLU A 30 5.95 29.43 -14.50
C GLU A 30 6.11 28.59 -13.23
N VAL A 31 6.76 29.15 -12.19
CA VAL A 31 6.89 28.49 -10.88
C VAL A 31 5.54 28.28 -10.23
N ASP A 32 4.64 29.26 -10.29
CA ASP A 32 3.29 29.16 -9.73
C ASP A 32 2.48 28.07 -10.45
N MET A 33 2.59 27.97 -11.77
CA MET A 33 1.97 26.90 -12.54
C MET A 33 2.52 25.52 -12.16
N GLN A 34 3.85 25.38 -12.03
CA GLN A 34 4.47 24.12 -11.61
C GLN A 34 4.03 23.71 -10.20
N HIS A 35 3.90 24.68 -9.28
CA HIS A 35 3.39 24.41 -7.95
C HIS A 35 1.94 23.93 -7.97
N GLU A 36 1.10 24.48 -8.84
CA GLU A 36 -0.29 24.06 -8.98
C GLU A 36 -0.40 22.66 -9.58
N GLU A 37 0.39 22.34 -10.60
CA GLU A 37 0.47 20.99 -11.16
C GLU A 37 0.93 19.95 -10.14
N LEU A 38 1.93 20.29 -9.31
CA LEU A 38 2.39 19.42 -8.24
C LEU A 38 1.31 19.18 -7.17
N ARG A 39 0.54 20.20 -6.83
CA ARG A 39 -0.58 20.09 -5.89
C ARG A 39 -1.67 19.17 -6.43
N HIS A 40 -2.04 19.35 -7.71
CA HIS A 40 -3.01 18.49 -8.38
C HIS A 40 -2.54 17.04 -8.43
N SER A 41 -1.30 16.83 -8.86
CA SER A 41 -0.72 15.49 -8.94
C SER A 41 -0.68 14.78 -7.57
N ARG A 42 -0.36 15.51 -6.50
CA ARG A 42 -0.40 14.96 -5.14
C ARG A 42 -1.82 14.61 -4.70
N ALA A 43 -2.78 15.49 -4.95
CA ALA A 43 -4.18 15.23 -4.60
C ALA A 43 -4.72 14.01 -5.34
N ASP A 44 -4.39 13.85 -6.61
CA ASP A 44 -4.77 12.69 -7.40
C ASP A 44 -4.15 11.39 -6.86
N LEU A 45 -2.86 11.42 -6.52
CA LEU A 45 -2.19 10.28 -5.90
C LEU A 45 -2.81 9.89 -4.55
N GLU A 46 -3.10 10.87 -3.72
CA GLU A 46 -3.75 10.65 -2.41
C GLU A 46 -5.16 10.04 -2.59
N ASN A 47 -5.93 10.53 -3.56
CA ASN A 47 -7.24 9.99 -3.90
C ASN A 47 -7.15 8.55 -4.43
N HIS A 48 -6.17 8.26 -5.29
CA HIS A 48 -5.94 6.91 -5.78
C HIS A 48 -5.56 5.94 -4.68
N LEU A 49 -4.64 6.33 -3.78
CA LEU A 49 -4.23 5.53 -2.63
C LEU A 49 -5.40 5.29 -1.67
N ALA A 50 -6.17 6.34 -1.34
CA ALA A 50 -7.35 6.21 -0.49
C ALA A 50 -8.38 5.26 -1.10
N ARG A 51 -8.60 5.33 -2.42
CA ARG A 51 -9.52 4.43 -3.12
C ARG A 51 -9.05 2.98 -3.09
N GLN A 52 -7.76 2.73 -3.31
CA GLN A 52 -7.19 1.37 -3.23
C GLN A 52 -7.31 0.82 -1.81
N THR A 53 -6.96 1.60 -0.81
CA THR A 53 -7.08 1.21 0.59
C THR A 53 -8.53 0.87 0.95
N ASN A 54 -9.48 1.71 0.53
CA ASN A 54 -10.91 1.48 0.77
C ASN A 54 -11.43 0.21 0.08
N LEU A 55 -10.94 -0.11 -1.11
CA LEU A 55 -11.31 -1.34 -1.82
C LEU A 55 -10.83 -2.59 -1.07
N VAL A 56 -9.61 -2.58 -0.57
CA VAL A 56 -9.05 -3.69 0.20
C VAL A 56 -9.71 -3.79 1.57
N GLU A 57 -9.90 -2.67 2.27
CA GLU A 57 -10.55 -2.63 3.59
C GLU A 57 -12.04 -2.98 3.54
N GLY A 58 -12.72 -2.62 2.47
CA GLY A 58 -14.14 -2.90 2.25
C GLY A 58 -14.42 -4.26 1.62
N ALA A 59 -13.40 -5.00 1.19
CA ALA A 59 -13.59 -6.30 0.56
C ALA A 59 -14.20 -7.32 1.54
N PRO A 60 -15.13 -8.16 1.08
CA PRO A 60 -15.72 -9.22 1.91
C PRO A 60 -14.72 -10.35 2.19
N ALA A 61 -13.70 -10.50 1.36
CA ALA A 61 -12.63 -11.46 1.53
C ALA A 61 -11.57 -10.93 2.51
N ALA A 62 -10.97 -11.82 3.28
CA ALA A 62 -9.84 -11.47 4.12
C ALA A 62 -8.56 -11.41 3.29
N PHE A 63 -7.88 -10.26 3.34
CA PHE A 63 -6.57 -10.04 2.72
C PHE A 63 -5.50 -9.93 3.80
N LEU A 64 -4.42 -10.68 3.62
CA LEU A 64 -3.24 -10.63 4.47
C LEU A 64 -2.00 -10.51 3.60
N VAL A 65 -1.03 -9.75 4.07
CA VAL A 65 0.33 -9.74 3.53
C VAL A 65 1.25 -10.32 4.58
N ILE A 66 1.99 -11.35 4.23
CA ILE A 66 2.99 -11.97 5.10
C ILE A 66 4.38 -11.86 4.48
N ASP A 67 5.40 -11.86 5.32
CA ASP A 67 6.79 -11.95 4.89
C ASP A 67 7.22 -13.41 4.64
N GLU A 68 8.48 -13.60 4.30
CA GLU A 68 9.06 -14.92 4.05
C GLU A 68 9.08 -15.84 5.29
N THR A 69 8.97 -15.27 6.48
CA THR A 69 8.92 -15.98 7.76
C THR A 69 7.50 -16.21 8.25
N THR A 70 6.51 -15.91 7.41
CA THR A 70 5.07 -15.99 7.70
C THR A 70 4.55 -14.98 8.74
N VAL A 71 5.33 -13.95 9.03
CA VAL A 71 4.87 -12.86 9.91
C VAL A 71 3.88 -11.97 9.16
N VAL A 72 2.75 -11.70 9.77
CA VAL A 72 1.69 -10.85 9.19
C VAL A 72 2.13 -9.39 9.22
N CYS A 73 2.34 -8.83 8.04
CA CYS A 73 2.73 -7.42 7.84
C CYS A 73 1.51 -6.51 7.69
N GLU A 74 0.49 -7.00 6.98
CA GLU A 74 -0.73 -6.25 6.70
C GLU A 74 -1.95 -7.18 6.76
N ILE A 75 -3.08 -6.65 7.17
CA ILE A 75 -4.35 -7.37 7.25
C ILE A 75 -5.50 -6.39 7.11
N ASN A 76 -6.51 -6.71 6.30
CA ASN A 76 -7.70 -5.89 6.19
C ASN A 76 -8.71 -6.20 7.31
N ARG A 77 -9.74 -5.36 7.41
CA ARG A 77 -10.81 -5.51 8.42
C ARG A 77 -11.50 -6.87 8.36
N ALA A 78 -11.74 -7.41 7.17
CA ALA A 78 -12.35 -8.73 7.01
C ALA A 78 -11.44 -9.83 7.56
N GLY A 79 -10.13 -9.74 7.36
CA GLY A 79 -9.14 -10.67 7.91
C GLY A 79 -9.11 -10.67 9.43
N VAL A 80 -9.12 -9.49 10.03
CA VAL A 80 -9.20 -9.35 11.50
C VAL A 80 -10.45 -10.03 12.05
N ARG A 81 -11.61 -9.81 11.43
CA ARG A 81 -12.86 -10.45 11.84
C ARG A 81 -12.86 -11.95 11.64
N LEU A 82 -12.30 -12.41 10.52
CA LEU A 82 -12.29 -13.81 10.16
C LEU A 82 -11.38 -14.64 11.09
N LEU A 83 -10.23 -14.10 11.44
CA LEU A 83 -9.28 -14.74 12.36
C LEU A 83 -9.73 -14.67 13.82
N GLY A 84 -10.72 -13.84 14.15
CA GLY A 84 -11.32 -13.77 15.49
C GLY A 84 -10.35 -13.32 16.59
N ALA A 85 -9.14 -12.94 16.23
CA ALA A 85 -8.23 -12.31 17.16
C ALA A 85 -8.70 -10.89 17.44
N ALA A 86 -8.74 -10.48 18.68
CA ALA A 86 -8.93 -9.07 19.04
C ALA A 86 -7.92 -8.25 18.21
N GLY A 87 -8.41 -7.49 17.25
CA GLY A 87 -7.81 -6.93 16.05
C GLY A 87 -6.38 -6.37 16.07
N HIS A 88 -5.75 -6.31 17.23
CA HIS A 88 -4.39 -5.78 17.41
C HIS A 88 -3.33 -6.86 17.60
N GLY A 89 -3.74 -8.14 17.72
CA GLY A 89 -2.81 -9.23 18.05
C GLY A 89 -2.23 -9.98 16.85
N VAL A 90 -2.76 -9.78 15.64
CA VAL A 90 -2.34 -10.56 14.45
C VAL A 90 -1.15 -9.94 13.74
N LEU A 91 -1.11 -8.60 13.67
CA LEU A 91 0.00 -7.87 13.07
C LEU A 91 1.30 -8.12 13.84
N GLY A 92 2.36 -8.45 13.11
CA GLY A 92 3.67 -8.75 13.68
C GLY A 92 3.79 -10.15 14.29
N GLN A 93 2.73 -10.97 14.23
CA GLN A 93 2.79 -12.37 14.66
C GLN A 93 2.90 -13.31 13.45
N SER A 94 3.51 -14.47 13.68
CA SER A 94 3.56 -15.50 12.65
C SER A 94 2.17 -16.12 12.44
N LEU A 95 1.73 -16.17 11.19
CA LEU A 95 0.49 -16.83 10.82
C LEU A 95 0.47 -18.31 11.24
N ALA A 96 1.65 -18.95 11.28
CA ALA A 96 1.82 -20.32 11.73
C ALA A 96 1.31 -20.56 13.17
N SER A 97 1.36 -19.54 14.03
CA SER A 97 0.86 -19.65 15.41
C SER A 97 -0.65 -19.80 15.51
N PHE A 98 -1.36 -19.47 14.45
CA PHE A 98 -2.83 -19.57 14.35
C PHE A 98 -3.29 -20.81 13.57
N LEU A 99 -2.37 -21.64 13.09
CA LEU A 99 -2.64 -22.81 12.25
C LEU A 99 -2.37 -24.11 12.99
N THR A 100 -3.08 -25.17 12.60
CA THR A 100 -2.67 -26.53 12.97
C THR A 100 -1.35 -26.89 12.31
N ALA A 101 -0.61 -27.86 12.86
CA ALA A 101 0.66 -28.31 12.28
C ALA A 101 0.51 -28.78 10.83
N ALA A 102 -0.58 -29.50 10.51
CA ALA A 102 -0.87 -29.94 9.15
C ALA A 102 -1.13 -28.76 8.20
N SER A 103 -1.92 -27.76 8.65
CA SER A 103 -2.20 -26.57 7.85
C SER A 103 -0.98 -25.68 7.68
N ASN A 104 -0.09 -25.62 8.67
CA ASN A 104 1.18 -24.93 8.52
C ASN A 104 2.05 -25.57 7.44
N ALA A 105 2.14 -26.90 7.40
CA ALA A 105 2.85 -27.61 6.33
C ALA A 105 2.25 -27.33 4.94
N GLN A 106 0.93 -27.27 4.84
CA GLN A 106 0.23 -26.89 3.61
C GLN A 106 0.53 -25.46 3.19
N LEU A 107 0.52 -24.51 4.13
CA LEU A 107 0.89 -23.12 3.89
C LEU A 107 2.32 -23.03 3.36
N GLN A 108 3.28 -23.69 3.99
CA GLN A 108 4.68 -23.70 3.53
C GLN A 108 4.83 -24.26 2.12
N SER A 109 4.11 -25.34 1.80
CA SER A 109 4.09 -25.91 0.44
C SER A 109 3.52 -24.91 -0.58
N MET A 110 2.44 -24.22 -0.23
CA MET A 110 1.81 -23.21 -1.07
C MET A 110 2.73 -22.02 -1.32
N LEU A 111 3.41 -21.52 -0.29
CA LEU A 111 4.38 -20.44 -0.42
C LEU A 111 5.60 -20.84 -1.28
N ALA A 112 6.06 -22.09 -1.16
CA ALA A 112 7.12 -22.62 -2.01
C ALA A 112 6.71 -22.66 -3.49
N GLN A 113 5.47 -23.04 -3.78
CA GLN A 113 4.91 -23.01 -5.14
C GLN A 113 4.79 -21.57 -5.67
N ALA A 114 4.33 -20.64 -4.86
CA ALA A 114 4.25 -19.22 -5.22
C ALA A 114 5.64 -18.61 -5.49
N ARG A 115 6.66 -19.01 -4.71
CA ARG A 115 8.06 -18.62 -4.97
C ARG A 115 8.57 -19.13 -6.31
N ALA A 116 8.17 -20.32 -6.70
CA ALA A 116 8.54 -20.91 -7.99
C ALA A 116 7.75 -20.35 -9.18
N GLY A 117 6.84 -19.38 -8.94
CA GLY A 117 6.01 -18.80 -9.99
C GLY A 117 4.90 -19.72 -10.50
N ALA A 118 4.54 -20.74 -9.73
CA ALA A 118 3.41 -21.59 -10.05
C ALA A 118 2.08 -20.83 -9.93
N ALA A 119 1.08 -21.22 -10.72
CA ALA A 119 -0.25 -20.63 -10.64
C ALA A 119 -0.81 -20.77 -9.21
N PRO A 120 -1.50 -19.73 -8.69
CA PRO A 120 -2.08 -19.77 -7.37
C PRO A 120 -3.04 -20.95 -7.22
N LYS A 121 -2.83 -21.75 -6.18
CA LYS A 121 -3.71 -22.86 -5.83
C LYS A 121 -4.45 -22.53 -4.55
N THR A 122 -5.71 -22.95 -4.49
CA THR A 122 -6.51 -22.83 -3.28
C THR A 122 -6.32 -24.08 -2.43
N CYS A 123 -6.05 -23.89 -1.15
CA CYS A 123 -6.01 -24.99 -0.17
C CYS A 123 -6.88 -24.65 1.05
N GLU A 124 -7.27 -25.67 1.78
CA GLU A 124 -7.99 -25.51 3.04
C GLU A 124 -6.99 -25.42 4.19
N LEU A 125 -7.12 -24.39 5.01
CA LEU A 125 -6.32 -24.20 6.21
C LEU A 125 -7.22 -24.20 7.45
N HIS A 126 -6.80 -24.96 8.45
CA HIS A 126 -7.48 -25.03 9.74
C HIS A 126 -6.84 -24.06 10.71
N PHE A 127 -7.60 -23.03 11.07
CA PHE A 127 -7.20 -22.03 12.03
C PHE A 127 -7.63 -22.39 13.44
N LEU A 128 -6.72 -22.21 14.39
CA LEU A 128 -6.95 -22.36 15.82
C LEU A 128 -6.93 -20.94 16.44
N PRO A 129 -8.05 -20.23 16.49
CA PRO A 129 -8.06 -18.91 17.13
C PRO A 129 -7.80 -19.09 18.63
N GLN A 130 -6.96 -18.24 19.20
CA GLN A 130 -6.74 -18.18 20.63
C GLN A 130 -8.05 -17.82 21.35
N GLY A 131 -8.67 -18.79 21.98
CA GLY A 131 -9.92 -18.65 22.73
C GLY A 131 -11.22 -18.76 21.92
N GLY A 132 -11.20 -19.32 20.71
CA GLY A 132 -12.36 -19.46 19.84
C GLY A 132 -12.53 -20.84 19.19
N VAL A 133 -13.58 -20.97 18.40
CA VAL A 133 -13.90 -22.19 17.65
C VAL A 133 -12.93 -22.33 16.48
N SER A 134 -12.35 -23.54 16.29
CA SER A 134 -11.58 -23.88 15.10
C SER A 134 -12.36 -23.58 13.83
N ARG A 135 -11.73 -22.97 12.85
CA ARG A 135 -12.34 -22.61 11.57
C ARG A 135 -11.51 -23.14 10.41
N THR A 136 -12.19 -23.69 9.44
CA THR A 136 -11.59 -24.04 8.16
C THR A 136 -11.81 -22.91 7.17
N LEU A 137 -10.74 -22.44 6.55
CA LEU A 137 -10.78 -21.36 5.57
C LEU A 137 -10.10 -21.81 4.28
N LEU A 138 -10.63 -21.37 3.15
CA LEU A 138 -9.98 -21.50 1.87
C LEU A 138 -8.92 -20.42 1.76
N CYS A 139 -7.69 -20.79 1.45
CA CYS A 139 -6.57 -19.88 1.31
C CYS A 139 -5.98 -19.98 -0.08
N THR A 140 -5.74 -18.85 -0.68
CA THR A 140 -4.96 -18.71 -1.92
C THR A 140 -3.78 -17.78 -1.63
N ALA A 141 -2.59 -18.16 -2.06
CA ALA A 141 -1.39 -17.34 -1.90
C ALA A 141 -0.78 -17.02 -3.26
N ASP A 142 -0.31 -15.77 -3.37
CA ASP A 142 0.48 -15.31 -4.49
C ASP A 142 1.68 -14.50 -3.99
N LYS A 143 2.75 -14.43 -4.80
CA LYS A 143 3.95 -13.68 -4.45
C LYS A 143 3.83 -12.27 -4.99
N GLU A 144 4.05 -11.28 -4.13
CA GLU A 144 4.19 -9.90 -4.56
C GLU A 144 5.51 -9.69 -5.31
N VAL A 145 5.42 -9.18 -6.54
CA VAL A 145 6.57 -9.08 -7.45
C VAL A 145 7.63 -8.09 -6.93
N SER A 146 7.23 -7.05 -6.22
CA SER A 146 8.08 -5.93 -5.84
C SER A 146 8.80 -6.09 -4.50
N SER A 147 8.22 -6.82 -3.54
CA SER A 147 8.71 -6.83 -2.16
C SER A 147 9.19 -8.20 -1.65
N GLY A 148 8.94 -9.26 -2.42
CA GLY A 148 9.22 -10.63 -1.96
C GLY A 148 8.25 -11.16 -0.91
N ARG A 149 7.24 -10.37 -0.55
CA ARG A 149 6.16 -10.75 0.36
C ARG A 149 5.13 -11.63 -0.33
N PHE A 150 4.23 -12.20 0.44
CA PHE A 150 3.14 -13.01 -0.08
C PHE A 150 1.80 -12.36 0.28
N ILE A 151 0.91 -12.33 -0.71
CA ILE A 151 -0.47 -11.90 -0.53
C ILE A 151 -1.32 -13.15 -0.36
N LEU A 152 -2.04 -13.23 0.75
CA LEU A 152 -2.98 -14.31 1.03
C LEU A 152 -4.40 -13.78 0.98
N VAL A 153 -5.26 -14.55 0.33
CA VAL A 153 -6.71 -14.32 0.34
C VAL A 153 -7.36 -15.47 1.08
N LEU A 154 -8.08 -15.16 2.15
CA LEU A 154 -8.83 -16.13 2.94
C LEU A 154 -10.32 -15.95 2.71
N LEU A 155 -10.99 -17.05 2.48
CA LEU A 155 -12.44 -17.11 2.29
C LEU A 155 -13.03 -18.16 3.24
N ALA A 156 -14.19 -17.83 3.82
CA ALA A 156 -14.98 -18.87 4.47
C ALA A 156 -15.46 -19.87 3.41
N PRO A 157 -15.38 -21.17 3.66
CA PRO A 157 -15.97 -22.14 2.75
C PRO A 157 -17.47 -21.85 2.62
N ALA A 158 -18.02 -22.01 1.41
CA ALA A 158 -19.45 -21.90 1.22
C ALA A 158 -20.15 -22.88 2.17
N ALA A 159 -21.10 -22.38 2.97
CA ALA A 159 -21.92 -23.24 3.81
C ALA A 159 -22.57 -24.28 2.89
N SER A 160 -22.18 -25.53 3.05
CA SER A 160 -22.90 -26.65 2.39
C SER A 160 -24.30 -26.67 2.97
N GLY A 161 -25.24 -26.16 2.17
CA GLY A 161 -26.67 -26.20 2.51
C GLY A 161 -27.22 -27.61 2.49
#